data_30934011e7dd1ad66d012e963e9de7db
#
_entry.id   30934011e7dd1ad66d012e963e9de7db
#
_cell.length_a   1.000
_cell.length_b   1.000
_cell.length_c   1.000
_cell.angle_alpha   90.00
_cell.angle_beta   90.00
_cell.angle_gamma   90.00
#
_symmetry.space_group_name_H-M   'P 1'
#
loop_
_entity.id
_entity.type
_entity.pdbx_description
1 polymer ?
#
loop_
_entity_poly.entity_id
_entity_poly.type
_entity_poly.pdbx_seq_one_letter_code
_entity_poly.pdbx_strand_id
1 'polypeptide(L)'
;MDKTIYLCLAHMSEEGIEQKYVKEAFDTNWVVPLGPNVNAFEEDLKRFVGEGKEVVALSAGTAAVHLALLACGVGQGDEAIVPVSYTHLRAH
;
A
#
# COMPACT_ATOMS: atom_id res chain seq x y z
N MET A 1 -11.86 -36.26 4.62
CA MET A 1 -12.14 -34.88 4.26
C MET A 1 -10.90 -34.25 3.65
N ASP A 2 -10.90 -34.11 2.38
CA ASP A 2 -9.67 -33.82 1.65
C ASP A 2 -9.63 -32.42 1.04
N LYS A 3 -10.13 -31.46 1.80
CA LYS A 3 -10.15 -30.10 1.34
C LYS A 3 -8.82 -29.43 1.70
N THR A 4 -8.11 -28.97 0.70
CA THR A 4 -6.88 -28.20 0.89
C THR A 4 -7.23 -26.75 1.12
N ILE A 5 -6.67 -26.16 2.17
CA ILE A 5 -6.81 -24.74 2.45
C ILE A 5 -5.50 -24.07 2.11
N TYR A 6 -5.54 -23.17 1.15
CA TYR A 6 -4.34 -22.44 0.72
C TYR A 6 -4.15 -21.19 1.57
N LEU A 7 -2.90 -20.86 1.82
CA LEU A 7 -2.59 -19.65 2.59
C LEU A 7 -2.97 -18.40 1.81
N CYS A 8 -2.74 -18.42 0.50
CA CYS A 8 -3.01 -17.28 -0.36
C CYS A 8 -3.36 -17.76 -1.76
N LEU A 9 -4.38 -17.17 -2.34
CA LEU A 9 -4.79 -17.47 -3.71
C LEU A 9 -4.77 -16.19 -4.54
N ALA A 10 -4.21 -16.30 -5.74
CA ALA A 10 -4.28 -15.21 -6.70
C ALA A 10 -5.65 -15.24 -7.35
N HIS A 11 -6.53 -14.39 -6.87
CA HIS A 11 -7.91 -14.35 -7.35
C HIS A 11 -8.42 -12.92 -7.40
N MET A 12 -8.93 -12.55 -8.55
CA MET A 12 -9.52 -11.22 -8.76
C MET A 12 -11.02 -11.29 -8.52
N SER A 13 -11.67 -10.14 -8.46
CA SER A 13 -13.12 -10.10 -8.27
C SER A 13 -13.84 -10.67 -9.51
N GLU A 14 -14.95 -11.32 -9.28
CA GLU A 14 -15.74 -11.88 -10.37
C GLU A 14 -16.46 -10.80 -11.17
N GLU A 15 -16.68 -9.65 -10.56
CA GLU A 15 -17.36 -8.53 -11.21
C GLU A 15 -16.42 -7.71 -12.10
N GLY A 16 -15.12 -7.98 -12.07
CA GLY A 16 -14.15 -7.27 -12.92
C GLY A 16 -13.89 -5.85 -12.48
N ILE A 17 -14.03 -5.55 -11.20
CA ILE A 17 -13.85 -4.21 -10.65
C ILE A 17 -12.43 -3.71 -10.90
N GLU A 18 -11.44 -4.56 -10.71
CA GLU A 18 -10.03 -4.20 -10.91
C GLU A 18 -9.76 -3.76 -12.34
N GLN A 19 -10.26 -4.55 -13.30
CA GLN A 19 -10.10 -4.23 -14.72
C GLN A 19 -10.82 -2.94 -15.11
N LYS A 20 -11.96 -2.68 -14.47
CA LYS A 20 -12.70 -1.45 -14.70
C LYS A 20 -11.87 -0.22 -14.31
N TYR A 21 -11.21 -0.28 -13.15
CA TYR A 21 -10.35 0.83 -12.71
C TYR A 21 -9.13 1.00 -13.62
N VAL A 22 -8.53 -0.11 -14.05
CA VAL A 22 -7.39 -0.06 -14.97
C VAL A 22 -7.81 0.56 -16.30
N LYS A 23 -8.95 0.11 -16.84
CA LYS A 23 -9.46 0.64 -18.10
C LYS A 23 -9.75 2.14 -17.99
N GLU A 24 -10.37 2.57 -16.92
CA GLU A 24 -10.67 3.97 -16.69
C GLU A 24 -9.38 4.81 -16.63
N ALA A 25 -8.35 4.30 -15.98
CA ALA A 25 -7.07 5.00 -15.90
C ALA A 25 -6.46 5.20 -17.29
N PHE A 26 -6.52 4.17 -18.14
CA PHE A 26 -6.03 4.29 -19.52
C PHE A 26 -6.90 5.21 -20.36
N ASP A 27 -8.22 5.09 -20.24
CA ASP A 27 -9.14 5.90 -21.03
C ASP A 27 -9.01 7.40 -20.70
N THR A 28 -8.67 7.73 -19.48
CA THR A 28 -8.54 9.11 -19.01
C THR A 28 -7.10 9.58 -18.91
N ASN A 29 -6.14 8.77 -19.33
CA ASN A 29 -4.70 9.05 -19.30
C ASN A 29 -4.11 9.26 -17.91
N TRP A 30 -4.79 8.78 -16.87
CA TRP A 30 -4.27 8.85 -15.51
C TRP A 30 -3.40 7.63 -15.18
N VAL A 31 -2.33 7.45 -15.95
CA VAL A 31 -1.34 6.39 -15.77
C VAL A 31 -0.04 6.94 -15.21
N VAL A 32 -0.14 7.86 -14.28
CA VAL A 32 0.97 8.54 -13.62
C VAL A 32 0.85 8.36 -12.10
N PRO A 33 1.90 8.72 -11.33
CA PRO A 33 1.87 8.52 -9.87
C PRO A 33 0.85 9.34 -9.11
N LEU A 34 0.11 10.17 -9.80
CA LEU A 34 -0.92 11.02 -9.21
C LEU A 34 -2.26 10.73 -9.89
N GLY A 35 -3.34 11.25 -9.34
CA GLY A 35 -4.62 11.20 -10.01
C GLY A 35 -5.78 10.87 -9.10
N PRO A 36 -6.99 10.80 -9.69
CA PRO A 36 -8.21 10.58 -8.92
C PRO A 36 -8.22 9.28 -8.11
N ASN A 37 -7.65 8.20 -8.65
CA ASN A 37 -7.66 6.92 -7.95
C ASN A 37 -6.77 6.94 -6.71
N VAL A 38 -5.60 7.59 -6.78
CA VAL A 38 -4.72 7.73 -5.63
C VAL A 38 -5.41 8.57 -4.55
N ASN A 39 -6.00 9.67 -4.95
CA ASN A 39 -6.69 10.56 -4.01
C ASN A 39 -7.88 9.85 -3.35
N ALA A 40 -8.66 9.11 -4.13
CA ALA A 40 -9.80 8.36 -3.59
C ALA A 40 -9.35 7.24 -2.65
N PHE A 41 -8.27 6.56 -2.98
CA PHE A 41 -7.69 5.52 -2.14
C PHE A 41 -7.28 6.10 -0.78
N GLU A 42 -6.58 7.24 -0.77
CA GLU A 42 -6.17 7.88 0.46
C GLU A 42 -7.36 8.31 1.30
N GLU A 43 -8.39 8.87 0.67
CA GLU A 43 -9.60 9.29 1.38
C GLU A 43 -10.38 8.11 1.95
N ASP A 44 -10.49 7.02 1.21
CA ASP A 44 -11.18 5.83 1.68
C ASP A 44 -10.47 5.23 2.90
N LEU A 45 -9.15 5.15 2.87
CA LEU A 45 -8.38 4.66 4.00
C LEU A 45 -8.44 5.62 5.18
N LYS A 46 -8.45 6.92 4.91
CA LYS A 46 -8.58 7.92 5.96
C LYS A 46 -9.90 7.73 6.72
N ARG A 47 -10.99 7.48 6.00
CA ARG A 47 -12.28 7.19 6.63
C ARG A 47 -12.24 5.89 7.43
N PHE A 48 -11.53 4.90 6.92
CA PHE A 48 -11.41 3.60 7.59
C PHE A 48 -10.64 3.70 8.91
N VAL A 49 -9.51 4.43 8.93
CA VAL A 49 -8.69 4.54 10.15
C VAL A 49 -9.24 5.52 11.18
N GLY A 50 -10.13 6.41 10.77
CA GLY A 50 -10.83 7.29 11.69
C GLY A 50 -10.36 8.73 11.67
N GLU A 51 -11.09 9.56 12.42
CA GLU A 51 -10.84 11.00 12.47
C GLU A 51 -9.47 11.33 13.06
N GLY A 52 -8.93 12.45 12.61
CA GLY A 52 -7.65 12.94 13.10
C GLY A 52 -6.44 12.22 12.53
N LYS A 53 -6.67 11.29 11.61
CA LYS A 53 -5.58 10.57 10.95
C LYS A 53 -5.47 11.04 9.52
N GLU A 54 -4.25 11.06 9.02
CA GLU A 54 -3.98 11.32 7.61
C GLU A 54 -3.40 10.08 6.98
N VAL A 55 -3.66 9.89 5.70
CA VAL A 55 -3.19 8.74 4.95
C VAL A 55 -2.47 9.23 3.69
N VAL A 56 -1.32 8.65 3.43
CA VAL A 56 -0.55 8.95 2.23
C VAL A 56 -0.21 7.65 1.52
N ALA A 57 -0.49 7.59 0.24
CA ALA A 57 -0.16 6.43 -0.57
C ALA A 57 1.25 6.57 -1.13
N LEU A 58 2.03 5.51 -1.03
CA LEU A 58 3.41 5.49 -1.51
C LEU A 58 3.58 4.38 -2.53
N SER A 59 4.68 4.44 -3.28
CA SER A 59 4.91 3.53 -4.39
C SER A 59 5.19 2.09 -3.97
N ALA A 60 5.64 1.87 -2.74
CA ALA A 60 6.00 0.53 -2.27
C ALA A 60 6.05 0.49 -0.76
N GLY A 61 5.97 -0.72 -0.20
CA GLY A 61 6.08 -0.93 1.23
C GLY A 61 7.42 -0.46 1.79
N THR A 62 8.49 -0.58 1.02
CA THR A 62 9.81 -0.07 1.41
C THR A 62 9.76 1.43 1.69
N ALA A 63 9.12 2.18 0.79
CA ALA A 63 8.97 3.62 0.97
C ALA A 63 8.10 3.93 2.19
N ALA A 64 7.06 3.13 2.42
CA ALA A 64 6.18 3.32 3.57
C ALA A 64 6.92 3.10 4.89
N VAL A 65 7.74 2.06 4.98
CA VAL A 65 8.55 1.80 6.17
C VAL A 65 9.53 2.94 6.39
N HIS A 66 10.20 3.40 5.34
CA HIS A 66 11.14 4.51 5.44
C HIS A 66 10.46 5.78 5.98
N LEU A 67 9.33 6.14 5.41
CA LEU A 67 8.61 7.33 5.85
C LEU A 67 8.11 7.18 7.29
N ALA A 68 7.64 5.99 7.66
CA ALA A 68 7.19 5.73 9.01
C ALA A 68 8.32 5.91 10.03
N LEU A 69 9.51 5.43 9.72
CA LEU A 69 10.66 5.60 10.60
C LEU A 69 11.03 7.08 10.76
N LEU A 70 11.02 7.83 9.66
CA LEU A 70 11.27 9.27 9.72
C LEU A 70 10.23 9.99 10.57
N ALA A 71 8.97 9.60 10.41
CA ALA A 71 7.88 10.20 11.19
C ALA A 71 8.01 9.91 12.68
N CYS A 72 8.63 8.79 13.03
CA CYS A 72 8.89 8.43 14.44
C CYS A 72 10.17 9.06 14.99
N GLY A 73 10.88 9.85 14.18
CA GLY A 73 12.09 10.52 14.62
C GLY A 73 13.35 9.64 14.59
N VAL A 74 13.28 8.50 13.93
CA VAL A 74 14.43 7.60 13.79
C VAL A 74 15.38 8.17 12.74
N GLY A 75 16.65 8.26 13.07
CA GLY A 75 17.66 8.82 12.18
C GLY A 75 19.00 8.15 12.31
N GLN A 76 20.03 8.84 11.86
CA GLN A 76 21.38 8.31 11.89
C GLN A 76 21.81 8.00 13.32
N GLY A 77 22.34 6.81 13.51
CA GLY A 77 22.76 6.34 14.83
C GLY A 77 21.70 5.59 15.60
N ASP A 78 20.47 5.56 15.09
CA ASP A 78 19.38 4.83 15.71
C ASP A 78 19.23 3.44 15.11
N GLU A 79 18.56 2.56 15.84
CA GLU A 79 18.29 1.21 15.37
C GLU A 79 16.79 0.94 15.43
N ALA A 80 16.30 0.13 14.49
CA ALA A 80 14.91 -0.31 14.47
C ALA A 80 14.88 -1.82 14.34
N ILE A 81 14.04 -2.46 15.17
CA ILE A 81 13.86 -3.91 15.14
C ILE A 81 12.71 -4.22 14.21
N VAL A 82 12.97 -5.02 13.17
CA VAL A 82 11.97 -5.36 12.17
C VAL A 82 11.93 -6.88 11.96
N PRO A 83 10.79 -7.41 11.47
CA PRO A 83 10.69 -8.83 11.13
C PRO A 83 11.67 -9.24 10.05
N VAL A 84 11.99 -10.52 10.00
CA VAL A 84 12.93 -11.07 9.01
C VAL A 84 12.47 -10.78 7.58
N SER A 85 11.16 -10.78 7.34
CA SER A 85 10.60 -10.50 6.03
C SER A 85 10.96 -9.11 5.49
N TYR A 86 11.40 -8.19 6.36
CA TYR A 86 11.80 -6.84 5.95
C TYR A 86 13.31 -6.63 6.04
N THR A 87 14.09 -7.70 6.16
CA THR A 87 15.54 -7.60 6.32
C THR A 87 16.20 -6.78 5.21
N HIS A 88 15.76 -6.97 3.98
CA HIS A 88 16.31 -6.23 2.83
C HIS A 88 16.04 -4.73 2.88
N LEU A 89 15.04 -4.28 3.65
CA LEU A 89 14.70 -2.86 3.76
C LEU A 89 15.68 -2.10 4.66
N ARG A 90 16.35 -2.80 5.56
CA ARG A 90 17.27 -2.16 6.51
C ARG A 90 18.54 -1.63 5.84
N ALA A 91 18.85 -2.12 4.65
CA ALA A 91 20.04 -1.71 3.93
C ALA A 91 19.92 -0.30 3.36
N HIS A 92 18.74 0.25 3.41
CA HIS A 92 18.44 1.56 2.84
C HIS A 92 18.03 2.53 3.93
#